data_6ed80805148c0a4317c2f1ca5f043863
#
_entry.id   6ed80805148c0a4317c2f1ca5f043863
#
_cell.length_a   1.000
_cell.length_b   1.000
_cell.length_c   1.000
_cell.angle_alpha   90.00
_cell.angle_beta   90.00
_cell.angle_gamma   90.00
#
_symmetry.space_group_name_H-M   'P 1'
#
loop_
_entity.id
_entity.type
_entity.pdbx_description
1 polymer ?
#
loop_
_entity_poly.entity_id
_entity_poly.type
_entity_poly.pdbx_seq_one_letter_code
_entity_poly.pdbx_strand_id
1 'polypeptide(L)'
;EIVDAPEVIEMAEPPVLAIRRKKQSSIVVGMNMVKNKEADAFVSAGSSGAVLVGGQVIVGRIKGIQRPPLAPLIPTERGVSLLIDCGANVDARAEHLVQFAKMGSIYMEHVVGVKNPKVALVNIGAEEEKGNALVKETMPLLRECTDINFVGSIEARDIPKGDADVIVCEAFTGNVILKLYEGLSSTLIGVIKKGLMSTLKSKIGAALALPALKNTLKSFDATEYGGAPLLGLNGLVVKTHGSAKAKEVTNSIY
;
A
#
# COMPACT_ATOMS: atom_id res chain seq x y z
N GLU A 1 26.09 3.20 -10.32
CA GLU A 1 26.94 2.10 -9.83
C GLU A 1 26.18 0.78 -9.94
N ILE A 2 26.87 -0.32 -10.30
CA ILE A 2 26.31 -1.66 -10.35
C ILE A 2 26.91 -2.47 -9.20
N VAL A 3 26.03 -3.06 -8.37
CA VAL A 3 26.43 -3.94 -7.26
C VAL A 3 26.05 -5.37 -7.62
N ASP A 4 27.01 -6.29 -7.58
CA ASP A 4 26.79 -7.69 -7.92
C ASP A 4 25.94 -8.40 -6.86
N ALA A 5 24.95 -9.19 -7.32
CA ALA A 5 24.05 -9.96 -6.48
C ALA A 5 23.65 -11.27 -7.21
N PRO A 6 24.53 -12.28 -7.22
CA PRO A 6 24.38 -13.46 -8.08
C PRO A 6 23.26 -14.43 -7.66
N GLU A 7 22.71 -14.31 -6.45
CA GLU A 7 21.64 -15.18 -6.00
C GLU A 7 20.26 -14.54 -6.22
N VAL A 8 19.27 -15.36 -6.56
CA VAL A 8 17.87 -14.94 -6.75
C VAL A 8 16.98 -15.61 -5.71
N ILE A 9 16.14 -14.83 -5.04
CA ILE A 9 15.04 -15.34 -4.21
C ILE A 9 13.79 -15.45 -5.08
N GLU A 10 13.32 -16.69 -5.29
CA GLU A 10 12.14 -16.97 -6.08
C GLU A 10 10.85 -16.59 -5.34
N MET A 11 9.76 -16.32 -6.08
CA MET A 11 8.48 -15.88 -5.51
C MET A 11 7.83 -16.94 -4.60
N ALA A 12 8.07 -18.22 -4.87
CA ALA A 12 7.49 -19.35 -4.12
C ALA A 12 8.35 -19.83 -2.94
N GLU A 13 9.55 -19.27 -2.75
CA GLU A 13 10.42 -19.69 -1.66
C GLU A 13 9.91 -19.21 -0.29
N PRO A 14 10.05 -20.05 0.77
CA PRO A 14 9.76 -19.62 2.13
C PRO A 14 10.62 -18.41 2.54
N PRO A 15 10.02 -17.23 2.80
CA PRO A 15 10.75 -15.97 2.91
C PRO A 15 11.85 -15.97 3.98
N VAL A 16 11.57 -16.54 5.15
CA VAL A 16 12.53 -16.58 6.27
C VAL A 16 13.76 -17.41 5.92
N LEU A 17 13.57 -18.54 5.27
CA LEU A 17 14.68 -19.41 4.86
C LEU A 17 15.47 -18.78 3.72
N ALA A 18 14.79 -18.16 2.76
CA ALA A 18 15.43 -17.51 1.63
C ALA A 18 16.36 -16.36 2.11
N ILE A 19 15.87 -15.46 2.96
CA ILE A 19 16.68 -14.37 3.55
C ILE A 19 17.86 -14.89 4.38
N ARG A 20 17.69 -16.02 5.07
CA ARG A 20 18.78 -16.61 5.87
C ARG A 20 19.85 -17.26 5.02
N ARG A 21 19.50 -17.94 3.92
CA ARG A 21 20.40 -18.76 3.11
C ARG A 21 21.04 -17.95 1.97
N LYS A 22 20.25 -17.14 1.25
CA LYS A 22 20.68 -16.42 0.05
C LYS A 22 21.22 -15.02 0.40
N LYS A 23 22.39 -15.00 1.02
CA LYS A 23 23.03 -13.75 1.48
C LYS A 23 23.50 -12.83 0.35
N GLN A 24 23.69 -13.38 -0.83
CA GLN A 24 24.13 -12.68 -2.06
C GLN A 24 22.94 -12.34 -2.97
N SER A 25 21.69 -12.46 -2.48
CA SER A 25 20.52 -12.06 -3.26
C SER A 25 20.38 -10.55 -3.28
N SER A 26 19.83 -10.01 -4.37
CA SER A 26 19.61 -8.56 -4.55
C SER A 26 18.79 -7.95 -3.40
N ILE A 27 17.83 -8.70 -2.85
CA ILE A 27 17.04 -8.26 -1.68
C ILE A 27 17.94 -8.12 -0.45
N VAL A 28 18.78 -9.11 -0.15
CA VAL A 28 19.64 -9.08 1.05
C VAL A 28 20.76 -8.05 0.88
N VAL A 29 21.38 -8.00 -0.28
CA VAL A 29 22.46 -7.03 -0.58
C VAL A 29 21.91 -5.61 -0.49
N GLY A 30 20.84 -5.28 -1.20
CA GLY A 30 20.26 -3.93 -1.20
C GLY A 30 19.77 -3.47 0.17
N MET A 31 19.16 -4.37 0.97
CA MET A 31 18.75 -4.03 2.33
C MET A 31 19.93 -3.82 3.29
N ASN A 32 21.05 -4.53 3.11
CA ASN A 32 22.27 -4.25 3.86
C ASN A 32 22.85 -2.89 3.50
N MET A 33 22.82 -2.48 2.24
CA MET A 33 23.25 -1.14 1.82
C MET A 33 22.43 -0.04 2.54
N VAL A 34 21.11 -0.19 2.62
CA VAL A 34 20.25 0.74 3.38
C VAL A 34 20.61 0.73 4.86
N LYS A 35 20.76 -0.45 5.46
CA LYS A 35 21.16 -0.59 6.87
C LYS A 35 22.49 0.09 7.16
N ASN A 36 23.47 -0.05 6.28
CA ASN A 36 24.82 0.51 6.41
C ASN A 36 24.89 1.99 6.00
N LYS A 37 23.77 2.59 5.53
CA LYS A 37 23.71 3.95 4.99
C LYS A 37 24.56 4.18 3.72
N GLU A 38 24.75 3.11 2.96
CA GLU A 38 25.37 3.12 1.62
C GLU A 38 24.32 3.46 0.55
N ALA A 39 23.05 3.32 0.87
CA ALA A 39 21.89 3.71 0.06
C ALA A 39 20.82 4.34 0.93
N ASP A 40 20.08 5.30 0.38
CA ASP A 40 18.99 6.02 1.07
C ASP A 40 17.71 5.19 1.15
N ALA A 41 17.47 4.35 0.14
CA ALA A 41 16.25 3.53 0.03
C ALA A 41 16.52 2.22 -0.73
N PHE A 42 15.65 1.24 -0.50
CA PHE A 42 15.58 0.00 -1.26
C PHE A 42 14.23 -0.15 -1.92
N VAL A 43 14.17 -0.15 -3.26
CA VAL A 43 12.95 -0.34 -4.06
C VAL A 43 13.01 -1.70 -4.72
N SER A 44 11.98 -2.54 -4.54
CA SER A 44 11.99 -3.92 -5.03
C SER A 44 10.66 -4.38 -5.60
N ALA A 45 10.71 -5.00 -6.78
CA ALA A 45 9.60 -5.75 -7.38
C ALA A 45 9.61 -7.26 -7.03
N GLY A 46 10.58 -7.71 -6.22
CA GLY A 46 10.76 -9.12 -5.83
C GLY A 46 9.68 -9.66 -4.90
N SER A 47 9.93 -10.87 -4.35
CA SER A 47 9.00 -11.54 -3.41
C SER A 47 8.60 -10.64 -2.24
N SER A 48 7.30 -10.36 -2.10
CA SER A 48 6.78 -9.51 -1.02
C SER A 48 7.13 -10.07 0.36
N GLY A 49 7.01 -11.39 0.54
CA GLY A 49 7.39 -12.03 1.80
C GLY A 49 8.88 -11.85 2.13
N ALA A 50 9.76 -11.98 1.12
CA ALA A 50 11.20 -11.77 1.33
C ALA A 50 11.53 -10.31 1.65
N VAL A 51 10.88 -9.36 0.97
CA VAL A 51 11.04 -7.92 1.25
C VAL A 51 10.57 -7.58 2.67
N LEU A 52 9.43 -8.11 3.09
CA LEU A 52 8.89 -7.92 4.46
C LEU A 52 9.83 -8.48 5.53
N VAL A 53 10.24 -9.74 5.37
CA VAL A 53 11.16 -10.39 6.33
C VAL A 53 12.52 -9.69 6.33
N GLY A 54 13.08 -9.38 5.18
CA GLY A 54 14.35 -8.68 5.05
C GLY A 54 14.30 -7.27 5.69
N GLY A 55 13.24 -6.52 5.45
CA GLY A 55 13.01 -5.22 6.07
C GLY A 55 13.03 -5.31 7.61
N GLN A 56 12.32 -6.29 8.17
CA GLN A 56 12.28 -6.46 9.63
C GLN A 56 13.60 -6.95 10.23
N VAL A 57 14.29 -7.88 9.57
CA VAL A 57 15.46 -8.58 10.14
C VAL A 57 16.77 -7.88 9.81
N ILE A 58 16.89 -7.29 8.61
CA ILE A 58 18.13 -6.65 8.14
C ILE A 58 18.11 -5.16 8.44
N VAL A 59 17.13 -4.42 7.91
CA VAL A 59 17.01 -2.97 8.13
C VAL A 59 16.64 -2.67 9.57
N GLY A 60 15.76 -3.49 10.14
CA GLY A 60 15.33 -3.35 11.52
C GLY A 60 14.17 -2.38 11.70
N ARG A 61 13.48 -2.50 12.83
CA ARG A 61 12.31 -1.68 13.19
C ARG A 61 12.71 -0.48 14.03
N ILE A 62 12.01 0.62 13.88
CA ILE A 62 12.07 1.75 14.80
C ILE A 62 11.67 1.25 16.20
N LYS A 63 12.38 1.74 17.22
CA LYS A 63 12.10 1.34 18.63
C LYS A 63 10.65 1.65 18.99
N GLY A 64 9.94 0.67 19.50
CA GLY A 64 8.52 0.75 19.86
C GLY A 64 7.57 0.23 18.79
N ILE A 65 7.98 0.13 17.53
CA ILE A 65 7.16 -0.45 16.47
C ILE A 65 7.19 -1.98 16.57
N GLN A 66 6.02 -2.57 16.71
CA GLN A 66 5.88 -4.03 16.85
C GLN A 66 5.87 -4.75 15.51
N ARG A 67 5.15 -4.19 14.52
CA ARG A 67 4.95 -4.77 13.20
C ARG A 67 4.99 -3.68 12.13
N PRO A 68 5.92 -3.72 11.18
CA PRO A 68 5.92 -2.85 10.01
C PRO A 68 4.78 -3.23 9.06
N PRO A 69 3.86 -2.33 8.74
CA PRO A 69 2.81 -2.56 7.74
C PRO A 69 3.27 -2.19 6.34
N LEU A 70 2.64 -2.79 5.33
CA LEU A 70 2.72 -2.37 3.93
C LEU A 70 1.59 -1.38 3.64
N ALA A 71 1.93 -0.18 3.17
CA ALA A 71 0.99 0.93 3.11
C ALA A 71 0.94 1.61 1.73
N PRO A 72 0.24 1.03 0.73
CA PRO A 72 0.04 1.67 -0.56
C PRO A 72 -0.90 2.87 -0.48
N LEU A 73 -0.66 3.87 -1.34
CA LEU A 73 -1.63 4.88 -1.69
C LEU A 73 -2.60 4.32 -2.73
N ILE A 74 -3.88 4.52 -2.50
CA ILE A 74 -4.95 4.14 -3.44
C ILE A 74 -5.69 5.38 -3.93
N PRO A 75 -6.00 5.48 -5.24
CA PRO A 75 -6.75 6.60 -5.78
C PRO A 75 -8.20 6.60 -5.29
N THR A 76 -8.73 7.79 -5.04
CA THR A 76 -10.12 8.01 -4.65
C THR A 76 -10.71 9.18 -5.43
N GLU A 77 -12.02 9.41 -5.29
CA GLU A 77 -12.70 10.56 -5.93
C GLU A 77 -12.12 11.91 -5.46
N ARG A 78 -11.61 11.98 -4.23
CA ARG A 78 -11.07 13.21 -3.61
C ARG A 78 -9.55 13.31 -3.60
N GLY A 79 -8.86 12.41 -4.29
CA GLY A 79 -7.41 12.36 -4.35
C GLY A 79 -6.88 10.99 -4.02
N VAL A 80 -6.12 10.84 -2.93
CA VAL A 80 -5.55 9.55 -2.49
C VAL A 80 -5.88 9.26 -1.04
N SER A 81 -6.02 7.98 -0.72
CA SER A 81 -6.04 7.48 0.66
C SER A 81 -4.94 6.45 0.86
N LEU A 82 -4.42 6.36 2.07
CA LEU A 82 -3.45 5.34 2.47
C LEU A 82 -4.20 4.11 2.99
N LEU A 83 -4.02 2.97 2.36
CA LEU A 83 -4.56 1.69 2.83
C LEU A 83 -3.48 0.95 3.63
N ILE A 84 -3.73 0.66 4.88
CA ILE A 84 -2.72 0.12 5.82
C ILE A 84 -3.36 -0.89 6.80
N ASP A 85 -2.97 -2.14 6.83
CA ASP A 85 -1.91 -2.90 6.19
C ASP A 85 -2.41 -3.69 4.96
N CYS A 86 -1.56 -3.87 3.95
CA CYS A 86 -1.93 -4.56 2.70
C CYS A 86 -1.05 -5.78 2.38
N GLY A 87 -0.81 -6.67 3.36
CA GLY A 87 -0.11 -7.91 3.06
C GLY A 87 1.11 -8.23 3.91
N ALA A 88 1.39 -7.43 4.96
CA ALA A 88 2.51 -7.69 5.85
C ALA A 88 2.11 -8.51 7.09
N ASN A 89 0.98 -8.21 7.74
CA ASN A 89 0.62 -8.75 9.04
C ASN A 89 -0.81 -9.33 9.03
N VAL A 90 -0.95 -10.58 8.60
CA VAL A 90 -2.25 -11.27 8.52
C VAL A 90 -2.82 -11.52 9.93
N ASP A 91 -1.95 -11.87 10.89
CA ASP A 91 -2.34 -12.12 12.30
C ASP A 91 -2.10 -10.85 13.14
N ALA A 92 -2.63 -9.71 12.71
CA ALA A 92 -2.55 -8.46 13.47
C ALA A 92 -3.44 -8.52 14.71
N ARG A 93 -3.01 -7.82 15.77
CA ARG A 93 -3.78 -7.59 17.01
C ARG A 93 -4.21 -6.13 17.08
N ALA A 94 -5.13 -5.81 17.99
CA ALA A 94 -5.67 -4.46 18.14
C ALA A 94 -4.58 -3.39 18.33
N GLU A 95 -3.57 -3.67 19.16
CA GLU A 95 -2.45 -2.76 19.36
C GLU A 95 -1.61 -2.50 18.08
N HIS A 96 -1.56 -3.48 17.15
CA HIS A 96 -0.89 -3.28 15.86
C HIS A 96 -1.68 -2.30 14.98
N LEU A 97 -3.02 -2.45 14.93
CA LEU A 97 -3.89 -1.55 14.16
C LEU A 97 -3.82 -0.11 14.68
N VAL A 98 -3.72 0.06 16.00
CA VAL A 98 -3.48 1.38 16.61
C VAL A 98 -2.13 1.97 16.14
N GLN A 99 -1.06 1.17 16.10
CA GLN A 99 0.21 1.62 15.56
C GLN A 99 0.12 1.94 14.07
N PHE A 100 -0.63 1.15 13.28
CA PHE A 100 -0.85 1.42 11.86
C PHE A 100 -1.59 2.74 11.64
N ALA A 101 -2.62 3.01 12.44
CA ALA A 101 -3.36 4.27 12.41
C ALA A 101 -2.45 5.48 12.63
N LYS A 102 -1.59 5.42 13.66
CA LYS A 102 -0.63 6.49 13.97
C LYS A 102 0.43 6.66 12.88
N MET A 103 1.03 5.57 12.40
CA MET A 103 2.00 5.61 11.31
C MET A 103 1.39 6.14 10.02
N GLY A 104 0.16 5.71 9.70
CA GLY A 104 -0.58 6.20 8.54
C GLY A 104 -0.91 7.69 8.62
N SER A 105 -1.34 8.17 9.80
CA SER A 105 -1.61 9.59 10.05
C SER A 105 -0.35 10.43 9.84
N ILE A 106 0.78 10.03 10.43
CA ILE A 106 2.08 10.70 10.25
C ILE A 106 2.51 10.72 8.77
N TYR A 107 2.36 9.60 8.07
CA TYR A 107 2.72 9.50 6.66
C TYR A 107 1.87 10.44 5.79
N MET A 108 0.55 10.43 5.97
CA MET A 108 -0.35 11.30 5.21
C MET A 108 -0.10 12.78 5.49
N GLU A 109 0.24 13.13 6.73
CA GLU A 109 0.51 14.52 7.09
C GLU A 109 1.86 15.02 6.56
N HIS A 110 2.92 14.25 6.75
CA HIS A 110 4.28 14.72 6.48
C HIS A 110 4.80 14.38 5.08
N VAL A 111 4.31 13.31 4.45
CA VAL A 111 4.74 12.89 3.12
C VAL A 111 3.75 13.32 2.05
N VAL A 112 2.45 13.09 2.27
CA VAL A 112 1.42 13.45 1.29
C VAL A 112 0.94 14.90 1.45
N GLY A 113 1.07 15.48 2.66
CA GLY A 113 0.73 16.88 2.94
C GLY A 113 -0.74 17.11 3.34
N VAL A 114 -1.46 16.06 3.71
CA VAL A 114 -2.85 16.16 4.18
C VAL A 114 -2.87 16.62 5.64
N LYS A 115 -3.39 17.80 5.91
CA LYS A 115 -3.49 18.35 7.28
C LYS A 115 -4.56 17.60 8.08
N ASN A 116 -4.21 17.15 9.28
CA ASN A 116 -5.11 16.46 10.20
C ASN A 116 -5.87 15.30 9.54
N PRO A 117 -5.16 14.30 8.97
CA PRO A 117 -5.75 13.27 8.14
C PRO A 117 -6.79 12.45 8.91
N LYS A 118 -7.93 12.21 8.27
CA LYS A 118 -9.02 11.39 8.82
C LYS A 118 -8.63 9.92 8.80
N VAL A 119 -8.65 9.29 9.95
CA VAL A 119 -8.33 7.87 10.13
C VAL A 119 -9.61 7.08 10.33
N ALA A 120 -9.84 6.04 9.53
CA ALA A 120 -10.98 5.15 9.66
C ALA A 120 -10.56 3.69 9.75
N LEU A 121 -11.29 2.89 10.54
CA LEU A 121 -11.11 1.45 10.64
C LEU A 121 -12.07 0.73 9.68
N VAL A 122 -11.55 -0.18 8.86
CA VAL A 122 -12.39 -0.99 7.96
C VAL A 122 -13.33 -1.87 8.76
N ASN A 123 -14.63 -1.79 8.43
CA ASN A 123 -15.67 -2.57 9.06
C ASN A 123 -16.74 -3.02 8.02
N ILE A 124 -17.62 -3.92 8.42
CA ILE A 124 -18.74 -4.44 7.60
C ILE A 124 -20.02 -3.62 7.73
N GLY A 125 -20.00 -2.55 8.49
CA GLY A 125 -21.11 -1.61 8.70
C GLY A 125 -20.70 -0.46 9.60
N ALA A 126 -21.54 0.57 9.65
CA ALA A 126 -21.29 1.78 10.45
C ALA A 126 -21.57 1.57 11.96
N GLU A 127 -22.36 0.55 12.31
CA GLU A 127 -22.79 0.30 13.68
C GLU A 127 -21.64 -0.32 14.51
N GLU A 128 -21.53 0.10 15.77
CA GLU A 128 -20.42 -0.28 16.67
C GLU A 128 -20.39 -1.77 17.01
N GLU A 129 -21.54 -2.41 17.04
CA GLU A 129 -21.64 -3.84 17.35
C GLU A 129 -21.20 -4.73 16.18
N LYS A 130 -21.08 -4.16 14.97
CA LYS A 130 -20.64 -4.90 13.78
C LYS A 130 -19.13 -5.08 13.75
N GLY A 131 -18.71 -6.10 13.01
CA GLY A 131 -17.30 -6.44 12.83
C GLY A 131 -16.87 -7.70 13.56
N ASN A 132 -15.68 -8.16 13.22
CA ASN A 132 -15.03 -9.30 13.88
C ASN A 132 -14.45 -8.90 15.25
N ALA A 133 -13.90 -9.87 15.97
CA ALA A 133 -13.29 -9.62 17.29
C ALA A 133 -12.19 -8.54 17.22
N LEU A 134 -11.33 -8.58 16.20
CA LEU A 134 -10.24 -7.62 16.04
C LEU A 134 -10.77 -6.18 15.90
N VAL A 135 -11.82 -5.96 15.09
CA VAL A 135 -12.43 -4.64 14.92
C VAL A 135 -13.04 -4.14 16.23
N LYS A 136 -13.76 -5.02 16.95
CA LYS A 136 -14.39 -4.69 18.23
C LYS A 136 -13.37 -4.35 19.33
N GLU A 137 -12.24 -5.02 19.34
CA GLU A 137 -11.13 -4.73 20.27
C GLU A 137 -10.40 -3.43 19.89
N THR A 138 -10.23 -3.16 18.58
CA THR A 138 -9.48 -2.00 18.10
C THR A 138 -10.25 -0.69 18.21
N MET A 139 -11.56 -0.71 17.98
CA MET A 139 -12.40 0.48 17.94
C MET A 139 -12.28 1.37 19.19
N PRO A 140 -12.45 0.84 20.43
CA PRO A 140 -12.29 1.66 21.63
C PRO A 140 -10.89 2.22 21.79
N LEU A 141 -9.83 1.45 21.44
CA LEU A 141 -8.45 1.90 21.55
C LEU A 141 -8.16 3.08 20.61
N LEU A 142 -8.71 3.05 19.38
CA LEU A 142 -8.58 4.17 18.44
C LEU A 142 -9.32 5.42 18.90
N ARG A 143 -10.46 5.27 19.57
CA ARG A 143 -11.22 6.41 20.15
C ARG A 143 -10.49 7.10 21.29
N GLU A 144 -9.71 6.34 22.06
CA GLU A 144 -8.88 6.89 23.15
C GLU A 144 -7.63 7.62 22.64
N CYS A 145 -7.24 7.41 21.36
CA CYS A 145 -6.10 8.11 20.78
C CYS A 145 -6.43 9.59 20.54
N THR A 146 -5.72 10.47 21.24
CA THR A 146 -5.85 11.94 21.09
C THR A 146 -4.89 12.53 20.05
N ASP A 147 -3.97 11.72 19.54
CA ASP A 147 -2.90 12.09 18.61
C ASP A 147 -3.23 11.76 17.14
N ILE A 148 -4.44 11.29 16.87
CA ILE A 148 -4.96 11.04 15.52
C ILE A 148 -6.40 11.55 15.37
N ASN A 149 -6.81 11.89 14.16
CA ASN A 149 -8.18 12.29 13.85
C ASN A 149 -9.02 11.05 13.48
N PHE A 150 -9.37 10.23 14.47
CA PHE A 150 -10.16 9.03 14.25
C PHE A 150 -11.64 9.37 14.00
N VAL A 151 -12.16 8.98 12.84
CA VAL A 151 -13.53 9.29 12.40
C VAL A 151 -14.50 8.10 12.48
N GLY A 152 -14.06 6.95 13.03
CA GLY A 152 -14.88 5.76 13.19
C GLY A 152 -14.62 4.70 12.14
N SER A 153 -15.64 3.91 11.78
CA SER A 153 -15.53 2.84 10.79
C SER A 153 -15.79 3.32 9.36
N ILE A 154 -15.24 2.59 8.39
CA ILE A 154 -15.51 2.77 6.96
C ILE A 154 -15.85 1.41 6.33
N GLU A 155 -16.89 1.35 5.52
CA GLU A 155 -17.19 0.18 4.70
C GLU A 155 -16.36 0.18 3.42
N ALA A 156 -15.98 -1.00 2.92
CA ALA A 156 -15.16 -1.12 1.71
C ALA A 156 -15.76 -0.42 0.48
N ARG A 157 -17.10 -0.35 0.37
CA ARG A 157 -17.81 0.36 -0.72
C ARG A 157 -17.63 1.87 -0.70
N ASP A 158 -17.29 2.45 0.47
CA ASP A 158 -17.14 3.89 0.65
C ASP A 158 -15.69 4.37 0.48
N ILE A 159 -14.73 3.44 0.48
CA ILE A 159 -13.30 3.74 0.26
C ILE A 159 -13.07 4.55 -1.03
N PRO A 160 -13.68 4.19 -2.21
CA PRO A 160 -13.48 4.96 -3.44
C PRO A 160 -13.93 6.42 -3.38
N LYS A 161 -14.80 6.79 -2.42
CA LYS A 161 -15.28 8.16 -2.25
C LYS A 161 -14.23 9.10 -1.64
N GLY A 162 -13.24 8.55 -0.92
CA GLY A 162 -12.20 9.33 -0.25
C GLY A 162 -12.69 10.08 1.00
N ASP A 163 -13.62 9.49 1.76
CA ASP A 163 -14.14 10.07 3.00
C ASP A 163 -13.16 9.94 4.18
N ALA A 164 -12.17 9.06 4.07
CA ALA A 164 -11.05 8.91 5.00
C ALA A 164 -9.71 8.94 4.26
N ASP A 165 -8.70 9.54 4.88
CA ASP A 165 -7.35 9.68 4.32
C ASP A 165 -6.46 8.47 4.68
N VAL A 166 -6.69 7.85 5.85
CA VAL A 166 -6.01 6.64 6.32
C VAL A 166 -7.05 5.56 6.60
N ILE A 167 -6.91 4.43 5.91
CA ILE A 167 -7.83 3.30 5.96
C ILE A 167 -7.11 2.14 6.61
N VAL A 168 -7.47 1.85 7.86
CA VAL A 168 -6.78 0.87 8.71
C VAL A 168 -7.48 -0.48 8.65
N CYS A 169 -6.71 -1.53 8.43
CA CYS A 169 -7.16 -2.92 8.50
C CYS A 169 -5.97 -3.87 8.76
N GLU A 170 -6.24 -5.14 8.98
CA GLU A 170 -5.19 -6.16 8.95
C GLU A 170 -4.87 -6.58 7.50
N ALA A 171 -3.73 -7.23 7.31
CA ALA A 171 -3.16 -7.46 5.99
C ALA A 171 -4.00 -8.32 5.04
N PHE A 172 -4.80 -9.27 5.54
CA PHE A 172 -5.67 -10.08 4.68
C PHE A 172 -6.78 -9.22 4.07
N THR A 173 -7.49 -8.48 4.91
CA THR A 173 -8.54 -7.54 4.46
C THR A 173 -7.98 -6.48 3.52
N GLY A 174 -6.85 -5.86 3.88
CA GLY A 174 -6.22 -4.85 3.05
C GLY A 174 -5.76 -5.39 1.70
N ASN A 175 -5.19 -6.58 1.65
CA ASN A 175 -4.79 -7.20 0.39
C ASN A 175 -6.00 -7.57 -0.49
N VAL A 176 -7.09 -8.04 0.11
CA VAL A 176 -8.35 -8.31 -0.63
C VAL A 176 -8.91 -7.01 -1.23
N ILE A 177 -8.99 -5.93 -0.44
CA ILE A 177 -9.44 -4.62 -0.91
C ILE A 177 -8.55 -4.14 -2.06
N LEU A 178 -7.22 -4.14 -1.87
CA LEU A 178 -6.26 -3.68 -2.88
C LEU A 178 -6.39 -4.45 -4.19
N LYS A 179 -6.43 -5.80 -4.13
CA LYS A 179 -6.53 -6.64 -5.32
C LYS A 179 -7.87 -6.52 -6.05
N LEU A 180 -8.97 -6.37 -5.30
CA LEU A 180 -10.27 -6.09 -5.89
C LEU A 180 -10.28 -4.71 -6.58
N TYR A 181 -9.69 -3.70 -5.92
CA TYR A 181 -9.59 -2.34 -6.44
C TYR A 181 -8.81 -2.29 -7.75
N GLU A 182 -7.61 -2.90 -7.77
CA GLU A 182 -6.76 -3.04 -8.98
C GLU A 182 -7.51 -3.78 -10.11
N GLY A 183 -8.10 -4.93 -9.79
CA GLY A 183 -8.81 -5.78 -10.76
C GLY A 183 -10.04 -5.11 -11.35
N LEU A 184 -10.86 -4.47 -10.50
CA LEU A 184 -12.08 -3.78 -10.93
C LEU A 184 -11.75 -2.58 -11.81
N SER A 185 -10.77 -1.75 -11.42
CA SER A 185 -10.33 -0.59 -12.19
C SER A 185 -9.84 -1.00 -13.58
N SER A 186 -8.98 -2.01 -13.66
CA SER A 186 -8.47 -2.55 -14.93
C SER A 186 -9.58 -3.09 -15.82
N THR A 187 -10.50 -3.88 -15.25
CA THR A 187 -11.63 -4.47 -15.98
C THR A 187 -12.57 -3.40 -16.51
N LEU A 188 -12.93 -2.41 -15.68
CA LEU A 188 -13.84 -1.33 -16.06
C LEU A 188 -13.27 -0.50 -17.21
N ILE A 189 -12.00 -0.12 -17.13
CA ILE A 189 -11.28 0.60 -18.20
C ILE A 189 -11.30 -0.24 -19.48
N GLY A 190 -11.05 -1.55 -19.40
CA GLY A 190 -11.10 -2.48 -20.54
C GLY A 190 -12.49 -2.54 -21.20
N VAL A 191 -13.55 -2.65 -20.41
CA VAL A 191 -14.95 -2.68 -20.90
C VAL A 191 -15.33 -1.35 -21.57
N ILE A 192 -15.01 -0.22 -20.95
CA ILE A 192 -15.26 1.12 -21.53
C ILE A 192 -14.53 1.26 -22.86
N LYS A 193 -13.24 0.90 -22.92
CA LYS A 193 -12.45 0.93 -24.16
C LYS A 193 -13.08 0.07 -25.26
N LYS A 194 -13.51 -1.16 -24.93
CA LYS A 194 -14.18 -2.06 -25.88
C LYS A 194 -15.48 -1.44 -26.41
N GLY A 195 -16.30 -0.85 -25.55
CA GLY A 195 -17.53 -0.14 -25.93
C GLY A 195 -17.26 1.04 -26.87
N LEU A 196 -16.32 1.90 -26.52
CA LEU A 196 -15.91 3.05 -27.31
C LEU A 196 -15.36 2.69 -28.69
N MET A 197 -14.76 1.50 -28.83
CA MET A 197 -14.19 1.00 -30.10
C MET A 197 -15.15 0.14 -30.91
N SER A 198 -16.42 -0.03 -30.50
CA SER A 198 -17.35 -0.99 -31.09
C SER A 198 -17.93 -0.55 -32.45
N THR A 199 -18.15 0.75 -32.67
CA THR A 199 -18.71 1.32 -33.91
C THR A 199 -17.89 2.48 -34.42
N LEU A 200 -18.08 2.86 -35.71
CA LEU A 200 -17.40 4.04 -36.26
C LEU A 200 -17.83 5.34 -35.54
N LYS A 201 -19.12 5.46 -35.21
CA LYS A 201 -19.65 6.62 -34.49
C LYS A 201 -19.04 6.73 -33.07
N SER A 202 -18.97 5.61 -32.33
CA SER A 202 -18.37 5.61 -30.99
C SER A 202 -16.87 5.87 -31.00
N LYS A 203 -16.15 5.42 -32.05
CA LYS A 203 -14.72 5.75 -32.23
C LYS A 203 -14.49 7.25 -32.43
N ILE A 204 -15.31 7.90 -33.27
CA ILE A 204 -15.24 9.36 -33.48
C ILE A 204 -15.55 10.11 -32.17
N GLY A 205 -16.63 9.72 -31.47
CA GLY A 205 -16.97 10.29 -30.17
C GLY A 205 -15.87 10.09 -29.13
N ALA A 206 -15.27 8.91 -29.10
CA ALA A 206 -14.13 8.60 -28.22
C ALA A 206 -12.90 9.47 -28.52
N ALA A 207 -12.59 9.70 -29.80
CA ALA A 207 -11.47 10.58 -30.20
C ALA A 207 -11.68 12.02 -29.73
N LEU A 208 -12.91 12.54 -29.81
CA LEU A 208 -13.25 13.88 -29.31
C LEU A 208 -13.20 13.96 -27.76
N ALA A 209 -13.64 12.90 -27.06
CA ALA A 209 -13.64 12.84 -25.60
C ALA A 209 -12.27 12.42 -25.00
N LEU A 210 -11.33 11.96 -25.83
CA LEU A 210 -10.06 11.36 -25.37
C LEU A 210 -9.27 12.24 -24.39
N PRO A 211 -9.12 13.57 -24.57
CA PRO A 211 -8.40 14.42 -23.63
C PRO A 211 -9.02 14.40 -22.23
N ALA A 212 -10.35 14.55 -22.15
CA ALA A 212 -11.09 14.52 -20.88
C ALA A 212 -11.02 13.14 -20.21
N LEU A 213 -11.25 12.07 -20.98
CA LEU A 213 -11.15 10.69 -20.49
C LEU A 213 -9.75 10.39 -19.97
N LYS A 214 -8.70 10.78 -20.69
CA LYS A 214 -7.32 10.55 -20.28
C LYS A 214 -7.00 11.26 -18.96
N ASN A 215 -7.44 12.49 -18.77
CA ASN A 215 -7.24 13.24 -17.54
C ASN A 215 -7.99 12.61 -16.36
N THR A 216 -9.26 12.23 -16.56
CA THR A 216 -10.06 11.56 -15.52
C THR A 216 -9.50 10.20 -15.15
N LEU A 217 -9.12 9.37 -16.12
CA LEU A 217 -8.59 8.03 -15.85
C LEU A 217 -7.19 8.06 -15.23
N LYS A 218 -6.41 9.11 -15.48
CA LYS A 218 -5.08 9.27 -14.87
C LYS A 218 -5.17 9.39 -13.36
N SER A 219 -6.19 10.05 -12.81
CA SER A 219 -6.36 10.16 -11.35
C SER A 219 -6.67 8.82 -10.67
N PHE A 220 -7.17 7.83 -11.41
CA PHE A 220 -7.45 6.46 -10.92
C PHE A 220 -6.35 5.44 -11.29
N ASP A 221 -5.26 5.88 -11.89
CA ASP A 221 -4.14 5.00 -12.24
C ASP A 221 -3.20 4.83 -11.03
N ALA A 222 -3.28 3.66 -10.37
CA ALA A 222 -2.44 3.35 -9.21
C ALA A 222 -0.93 3.43 -9.52
N THR A 223 -0.52 3.28 -10.78
CA THR A 223 0.90 3.39 -11.18
C THR A 223 1.47 4.81 -11.04
N GLU A 224 0.59 5.82 -10.94
CA GLU A 224 1.00 7.21 -10.69
C GLU A 224 1.53 7.43 -9.27
N TYR A 225 1.16 6.56 -8.32
CA TYR A 225 1.50 6.72 -6.90
C TYR A 225 2.69 5.86 -6.44
N GLY A 226 3.29 5.10 -7.38
CA GLY A 226 4.47 4.30 -7.12
C GLY A 226 4.21 3.03 -6.30
N GLY A 227 5.25 2.57 -5.60
CA GLY A 227 5.19 1.39 -4.75
C GLY A 227 4.66 1.68 -3.35
N ALA A 228 4.42 0.60 -2.60
CA ALA A 228 3.98 0.66 -1.21
C ALA A 228 5.19 0.69 -0.25
N PRO A 229 5.34 1.70 0.60
CA PRO A 229 6.38 1.71 1.62
C PRO A 229 6.06 0.71 2.75
N LEU A 230 7.12 0.13 3.32
CA LEU A 230 7.07 -0.54 4.62
C LEU A 230 7.32 0.52 5.70
N LEU A 231 6.28 0.88 6.43
CA LEU A 231 6.38 1.88 7.48
C LEU A 231 6.95 1.29 8.77
N GLY A 232 7.63 2.12 9.56
CA GLY A 232 8.17 1.73 10.87
C GLY A 232 9.51 0.99 10.84
N LEU A 233 10.24 1.04 9.73
CA LEU A 233 11.62 0.55 9.61
C LEU A 233 12.64 1.67 9.84
N ASN A 234 13.88 1.30 10.22
CA ASN A 234 14.99 2.24 10.39
C ASN A 234 15.58 2.76 9.06
N GLY A 235 15.06 2.30 7.92
CA GLY A 235 15.44 2.75 6.58
C GLY A 235 14.27 2.57 5.62
N LEU A 236 14.28 3.30 4.52
CA LEU A 236 13.19 3.28 3.56
C LEU A 236 13.24 2.02 2.70
N VAL A 237 12.16 1.24 2.75
CA VAL A 237 11.95 0.06 1.91
C VAL A 237 10.61 0.21 1.20
N VAL A 238 10.62 0.15 -0.13
CA VAL A 238 9.44 0.30 -0.98
C VAL A 238 9.22 -0.96 -1.80
N LYS A 239 8.02 -1.52 -1.73
CA LYS A 239 7.60 -2.67 -2.52
C LYS A 239 6.80 -2.21 -3.72
N THR A 240 7.28 -2.49 -4.93
CA THR A 240 6.54 -2.29 -6.18
C THR A 240 5.84 -3.58 -6.63
N HIS A 241 4.89 -3.47 -7.53
CA HIS A 241 4.25 -4.64 -8.13
C HIS A 241 5.27 -5.46 -8.95
N GLY A 242 5.10 -6.79 -9.01
CA GLY A 242 5.99 -7.68 -9.79
C GLY A 242 6.00 -7.40 -11.29
N SER A 243 4.94 -6.79 -11.83
CA SER A 243 4.84 -6.33 -13.23
C SER A 243 5.15 -4.85 -13.43
N ALA A 244 5.73 -4.18 -12.42
CA ALA A 244 6.05 -2.76 -12.48
C ALA A 244 6.90 -2.42 -13.70
N LYS A 245 6.53 -1.33 -14.37
CA LYS A 245 7.27 -0.77 -15.50
C LYS A 245 8.07 0.47 -15.05
N ALA A 246 8.90 1.00 -15.93
CA ALA A 246 9.77 2.15 -15.66
C ALA A 246 9.04 3.31 -14.96
N LYS A 247 7.82 3.65 -15.38
CA LYS A 247 7.02 4.72 -14.77
C LYS A 247 6.73 4.47 -13.29
N GLU A 248 6.29 3.25 -12.95
CA GLU A 248 5.96 2.87 -11.58
C GLU A 248 7.20 2.84 -10.69
N VAL A 249 8.33 2.32 -11.22
CA VAL A 249 9.62 2.37 -10.52
C VAL A 249 10.06 3.81 -10.30
N THR A 250 9.94 4.68 -11.31
CA THR A 250 10.24 6.11 -11.20
C THR A 250 9.40 6.76 -10.10
N ASN A 251 8.08 6.55 -10.11
CA ASN A 251 7.17 7.10 -9.11
C ASN A 251 7.40 6.53 -7.69
N SER A 252 8.08 5.38 -7.58
CA SER A 252 8.47 4.79 -6.29
C SER A 252 9.74 5.42 -5.70
N ILE A 253 10.51 6.14 -6.52
CA ILE A 253 11.76 6.81 -6.13
C ILE A 253 11.49 8.26 -5.69
N TYR A 254 10.50 8.91 -6.33
CA TYR A 254 10.08 10.28 -6.02
C TYR A 254 8.98 10.31 -4.94
#